data_f9e69af3bdacefeb7b6436b273d619f2
#
_entry.id   f9e69af3bdacefeb7b6436b273d619f2
#
_cell.length_a   1.000
_cell.length_b   1.000
_cell.length_c   1.000
_cell.angle_alpha   90.00
_cell.angle_beta   90.00
_cell.angle_gamma   90.00
#
_symmetry.space_group_name_H-M   'P 1'
#
loop_
_entity.id
_entity.type
_entity.pdbx_description
1 polymer ?
#
loop_
_entity_poly.entity_id
_entity_poly.type
_entity_poly.pdbx_seq_one_letter_code
_entity_poly.pdbx_strand_id
1 'polypeptide(L)'
;VEVRPVDVHNSSWETTLEQPSEGSLRPVRLGLSRLLGLPEAAARRIEQARGGRPGEPGFQPFDSPEDLARRAGLDARELQLLAQGDALARLSGHRHQAAWAVAGVDTRASALLRRTRTHEAQAPLDAPELRLDTLADYRATGLSLKAHPVGLLRATLSGFKVQPAAVLRGYPHGRLARASGLVTHRQRPETAKGVVFVTLEDETGHVNVIVWPAVAQAQRQPLLASRLLTVYGVWQCEGEVRHLVARRLEDHSALLAGLATRSRDFR
;
A
#
# COMPACT_ATOMS: atom_id res chain seq x y z
N VAL A 1 8.01 9.94 9.86
CA VAL A 1 9.08 9.32 9.04
C VAL A 1 8.62 9.31 7.60
N GLU A 2 9.44 9.82 6.68
CA GLU A 2 9.19 9.74 5.24
C GLU A 2 9.36 8.29 4.77
N VAL A 3 8.40 7.79 3.98
CA VAL A 3 8.49 6.49 3.32
C VAL A 3 8.57 6.70 1.81
N ARG A 4 9.57 6.13 1.17
CA ARG A 4 9.83 6.26 -0.26
C ARG A 4 9.43 5.00 -1.00
N PRO A 5 8.84 5.11 -2.21
CA PRO A 5 8.34 3.96 -2.97
C PRO A 5 9.47 3.03 -3.41
N VAL A 6 9.08 1.86 -3.90
CA VAL A 6 9.99 0.94 -4.59
C VAL A 6 10.53 1.60 -5.86
N ASP A 7 11.82 1.45 -6.13
CA ASP A 7 12.51 2.08 -7.25
C ASP A 7 13.70 1.23 -7.68
N VAL A 8 13.82 0.89 -8.94
CA VAL A 8 14.89 0.01 -9.45
C VAL A 8 16.29 0.59 -9.28
N HIS A 9 16.44 1.91 -9.17
CA HIS A 9 17.73 2.56 -8.93
C HIS A 9 18.14 2.58 -7.46
N ASN A 10 17.16 2.65 -6.53
CA ASN A 10 17.42 2.90 -5.12
C ASN A 10 17.13 1.70 -4.21
N SER A 11 16.10 0.90 -4.53
CA SER A 11 15.67 -0.19 -3.65
C SER A 11 16.62 -1.38 -3.68
N SER A 12 16.94 -1.91 -2.51
CA SER A 12 17.50 -3.26 -2.36
C SER A 12 16.36 -4.27 -2.22
N TRP A 13 16.69 -5.56 -2.09
CA TRP A 13 15.69 -6.58 -1.79
C TRP A 13 14.91 -6.22 -0.54
N GLU A 14 15.61 -5.95 0.56
CA GLU A 14 14.98 -5.55 1.81
C GLU A 14 14.70 -4.04 1.87
N THR A 15 13.72 -3.67 2.68
CA THR A 15 13.44 -2.28 3.03
C THR A 15 14.60 -1.69 3.83
N THR A 16 15.08 -0.51 3.47
CA THR A 16 16.29 0.09 4.03
C THR A 16 16.07 1.54 4.47
N LEU A 17 16.92 2.01 5.39
CA LEU A 17 17.00 3.42 5.75
C LEU A 17 17.98 4.12 4.77
N GLU A 18 17.53 5.20 4.17
CA GLU A 18 18.38 6.06 3.33
C GLU A 18 19.07 7.15 4.15
N GLN A 19 20.02 7.85 3.53
CA GLN A 19 20.66 9.00 4.16
C GLN A 19 19.62 10.11 4.40
N PRO A 20 19.60 10.74 5.57
CA PRO A 20 18.69 11.84 5.84
C PRO A 20 19.05 13.07 4.99
N SER A 21 18.05 13.83 4.58
CA SER A 21 18.26 15.23 4.23
C SER A 21 18.64 15.99 5.51
N GLU A 22 19.40 17.09 5.41
CA GLU A 22 19.88 17.84 6.57
C GLU A 22 18.77 18.09 7.59
N GLY A 23 19.01 17.69 8.85
CA GLY A 23 18.10 17.93 10.00
C GLY A 23 16.84 17.04 10.06
N SER A 24 16.67 16.04 9.19
CA SER A 24 15.50 15.19 9.15
C SER A 24 15.76 13.75 9.66
N LEU A 25 14.69 13.06 10.03
CA LEU A 25 14.75 11.63 10.30
C LEU A 25 15.12 10.86 9.01
N ARG A 26 15.85 9.77 9.16
CA ARG A 26 16.22 8.91 8.02
C ARG A 26 14.97 8.39 7.33
N PRO A 27 14.78 8.61 6.02
CA PRO A 27 13.65 8.07 5.27
C PRO A 27 13.79 6.57 5.08
N VAL A 28 12.63 5.89 5.01
CA VAL A 28 12.53 4.45 4.75
C VAL A 28 12.32 4.25 3.26
N ARG A 29 13.21 3.54 2.57
CA ARG A 29 13.02 3.08 1.19
C ARG A 29 12.39 1.70 1.19
N LEU A 30 11.24 1.54 0.55
CA LEU A 30 10.63 0.22 0.37
C LEU A 30 11.51 -0.67 -0.50
N GLY A 31 11.70 -1.91 -0.05
CA GLY A 31 12.48 -2.92 -0.75
C GLY A 31 11.73 -3.55 -1.94
N LEU A 32 12.48 -4.14 -2.87
CA LEU A 32 11.93 -4.91 -4.00
C LEU A 32 11.11 -6.13 -3.52
N SER A 33 11.38 -6.64 -2.33
CA SER A 33 10.61 -7.69 -1.65
C SER A 33 9.14 -7.34 -1.43
N ARG A 34 8.79 -6.04 -1.51
CA ARG A 34 7.39 -5.59 -1.41
C ARG A 34 6.58 -5.86 -2.67
N LEU A 35 7.24 -6.09 -3.80
CA LEU A 35 6.58 -6.44 -5.07
C LEU A 35 6.11 -7.90 -5.03
N LEU A 36 4.81 -8.10 -4.98
CA LEU A 36 4.21 -9.43 -4.90
C LEU A 36 4.57 -10.26 -6.14
N GLY A 37 5.22 -11.40 -5.92
CA GLY A 37 5.58 -12.32 -6.99
C GLY A 37 6.92 -12.05 -7.67
N LEU A 38 7.64 -10.98 -7.30
CA LEU A 38 9.01 -10.75 -7.79
C LEU A 38 9.98 -11.71 -7.08
N PRO A 39 10.76 -12.52 -7.81
CA PRO A 39 11.77 -13.39 -7.19
C PRO A 39 12.93 -12.59 -6.60
N GLU A 40 13.47 -13.01 -5.45
CA GLU A 40 14.68 -12.40 -4.88
C GLU A 40 15.85 -12.43 -5.87
N ALA A 41 16.01 -13.51 -6.62
CA ALA A 41 17.06 -13.64 -7.64
C ALA A 41 16.99 -12.51 -8.69
N ALA A 42 15.80 -12.08 -9.10
CA ALA A 42 15.63 -10.95 -10.01
C ALA A 42 16.07 -9.63 -9.36
N ALA A 43 15.70 -9.40 -8.11
CA ALA A 43 16.13 -8.22 -7.36
C ALA A 43 17.65 -8.17 -7.21
N ARG A 44 18.31 -9.30 -6.91
CA ARG A 44 19.77 -9.39 -6.82
C ARG A 44 20.47 -9.09 -8.15
N ARG A 45 19.91 -9.54 -9.27
CA ARG A 45 20.41 -9.20 -10.59
C ARG A 45 20.30 -7.71 -10.89
N ILE A 46 19.20 -7.06 -10.48
CA ILE A 46 19.03 -5.59 -10.59
C ILE A 46 20.11 -4.87 -9.78
N GLU A 47 20.30 -5.26 -8.52
CA GLU A 47 21.32 -4.67 -7.64
C GLU A 47 22.73 -4.79 -8.22
N GLN A 48 23.09 -5.97 -8.73
CA GLN A 48 24.39 -6.23 -9.37
C GLN A 48 24.57 -5.41 -10.65
N ALA A 49 23.53 -5.37 -11.50
CA ALA A 49 23.60 -4.67 -12.78
C ALA A 49 23.78 -3.16 -12.63
N ARG A 50 23.26 -2.55 -11.56
CA ARG A 50 23.45 -1.12 -11.28
C ARG A 50 24.75 -0.81 -10.52
N GLY A 51 25.44 -1.80 -9.95
CA GLY A 51 26.75 -1.66 -9.30
C GLY A 51 26.74 -0.89 -7.97
N GLY A 52 25.59 -0.82 -7.27
CA GLY A 52 25.46 -0.10 -6.01
C GLY A 52 24.22 0.79 -5.95
N ARG A 53 24.26 1.82 -5.11
CA ARG A 53 23.20 2.82 -4.96
C ARG A 53 23.65 4.19 -5.49
N PRO A 54 22.72 5.10 -5.80
CA PRO A 54 23.08 6.46 -6.17
C PRO A 54 24.02 7.11 -5.14
N GLY A 55 25.15 7.62 -5.60
CA GLY A 55 26.20 8.19 -4.77
C GLY A 55 27.30 7.21 -4.32
N GLU A 56 27.15 5.92 -4.54
CA GLU A 56 28.19 4.93 -4.27
C GLU A 56 29.12 4.75 -5.48
N PRO A 57 30.41 4.40 -5.24
CA PRO A 57 31.35 4.09 -6.33
C PRO A 57 30.84 2.90 -7.16
N GLY A 58 30.88 3.03 -8.48
CA GLY A 58 30.44 1.97 -9.40
C GLY A 58 28.95 2.00 -9.75
N PHE A 59 28.15 2.89 -9.17
CA PHE A 59 26.75 3.04 -9.53
C PHE A 59 26.57 3.44 -10.99
N GLN A 60 25.78 2.68 -11.72
CA GLN A 60 25.42 2.91 -13.11
C GLN A 60 23.89 2.88 -13.24
N PRO A 61 23.23 4.04 -13.38
CA PRO A 61 21.77 4.09 -13.53
C PRO A 61 21.34 3.32 -14.77
N PHE A 62 20.09 2.88 -14.79
CA PHE A 62 19.45 2.37 -15.98
C PHE A 62 18.90 3.53 -16.79
N ASP A 63 19.07 3.48 -18.11
CA ASP A 63 18.58 4.54 -19.02
C ASP A 63 17.13 4.31 -19.45
N SER A 64 16.68 3.06 -19.49
CA SER A 64 15.37 2.65 -19.96
C SER A 64 14.96 1.29 -19.40
N PRO A 65 13.67 0.90 -19.51
CA PRO A 65 13.25 -0.47 -19.19
C PRO A 65 13.94 -1.54 -20.03
N GLU A 66 14.29 -1.24 -21.28
CA GLU A 66 15.07 -2.15 -22.15
C GLU A 66 16.51 -2.32 -21.65
N ASP A 67 17.17 -1.22 -21.25
CA ASP A 67 18.50 -1.28 -20.66
C ASP A 67 18.51 -2.08 -19.35
N LEU A 68 17.53 -1.85 -18.49
CA LEU A 68 17.30 -2.63 -17.27
C LEU A 68 17.15 -4.12 -17.59
N ALA A 69 16.25 -4.47 -18.53
CA ALA A 69 16.02 -5.85 -18.94
C ALA A 69 17.29 -6.55 -19.38
N ARG A 70 18.04 -5.88 -20.24
CA ARG A 70 19.28 -6.39 -20.83
C ARG A 70 20.39 -6.58 -19.78
N ARG A 71 20.62 -5.57 -18.94
CA ARG A 71 21.72 -5.57 -17.95
C ARG A 71 21.45 -6.52 -16.79
N ALA A 72 20.22 -6.56 -16.32
CA ALA A 72 19.82 -7.43 -15.22
C ALA A 72 19.32 -8.82 -15.67
N GLY A 73 19.21 -9.06 -16.98
CA GLY A 73 18.74 -10.33 -17.53
C GLY A 73 17.31 -10.67 -17.08
N LEU A 74 16.41 -9.66 -17.09
CA LEU A 74 15.04 -9.83 -16.66
C LEU A 74 14.17 -10.41 -17.77
N ASP A 75 13.25 -11.26 -17.39
CA ASP A 75 12.21 -11.77 -18.29
C ASP A 75 10.99 -10.80 -18.37
N ALA A 76 10.07 -11.10 -19.29
CA ALA A 76 8.89 -10.26 -19.52
C ALA A 76 7.98 -10.20 -18.28
N ARG A 77 7.89 -11.29 -17.49
CA ARG A 77 7.09 -11.34 -16.27
C ARG A 77 7.69 -10.48 -15.16
N GLU A 78 9.01 -10.56 -14.97
CA GLU A 78 9.73 -9.77 -13.98
C GLU A 78 9.61 -8.27 -14.27
N LEU A 79 9.76 -7.87 -15.54
CA LEU A 79 9.56 -6.49 -15.99
C LEU A 79 8.12 -6.01 -15.76
N GLN A 80 7.14 -6.86 -16.04
CA GLN A 80 5.73 -6.54 -15.80
C GLN A 80 5.42 -6.33 -14.31
N LEU A 81 6.00 -7.14 -13.42
CA LEU A 81 5.86 -6.97 -11.97
C LEU A 81 6.46 -5.64 -11.49
N LEU A 82 7.62 -5.26 -12.02
CA LEU A 82 8.25 -3.97 -11.73
C LEU A 82 7.37 -2.79 -12.21
N ALA A 83 6.81 -2.87 -13.42
CA ALA A 83 5.91 -1.85 -13.94
C ALA A 83 4.59 -1.77 -13.13
N GLN A 84 4.00 -2.91 -12.78
CA GLN A 84 2.80 -2.96 -11.94
C GLN A 84 3.03 -2.39 -10.54
N GLY A 85 4.22 -2.55 -9.99
CA GLY A 85 4.62 -2.00 -8.70
C GLY A 85 5.12 -0.55 -8.74
N ASP A 86 4.99 0.13 -9.90
CA ASP A 86 5.46 1.51 -10.13
C ASP A 86 6.97 1.71 -9.87
N ALA A 87 7.73 0.61 -9.86
CA ALA A 87 9.18 0.63 -9.59
C ALA A 87 10.00 1.23 -10.73
N LEU A 88 9.39 1.45 -11.90
CA LEU A 88 9.96 2.04 -13.09
C LEU A 88 9.59 3.51 -13.29
N ALA A 89 8.98 4.17 -12.31
CA ALA A 89 8.50 5.55 -12.44
C ALA A 89 9.60 6.53 -12.89
N ARG A 90 10.84 6.36 -12.44
CA ARG A 90 11.99 7.18 -12.88
C ARG A 90 12.39 6.95 -14.32
N LEU A 91 12.14 5.75 -14.87
CA LEU A 91 12.48 5.40 -16.25
C LEU A 91 11.38 5.78 -17.24
N SER A 92 10.13 5.76 -16.78
CA SER A 92 8.96 5.85 -17.69
C SER A 92 7.93 6.89 -17.27
N GLY A 93 8.12 7.60 -16.15
CA GLY A 93 7.21 8.64 -15.67
C GLY A 93 6.08 8.12 -14.80
N HIS A 94 5.24 7.22 -15.30
CA HIS A 94 4.11 6.67 -14.55
C HIS A 94 3.78 5.23 -15.00
N ARG A 95 2.94 4.54 -14.24
CA ARG A 95 2.62 3.12 -14.40
C ARG A 95 2.13 2.72 -15.79
N HIS A 96 1.24 3.52 -16.42
CA HIS A 96 0.73 3.22 -17.76
C HIS A 96 1.85 3.29 -18.79
N GLN A 97 2.70 4.32 -18.70
CA GLN A 97 3.85 4.49 -19.58
C GLN A 97 4.88 3.37 -19.38
N ALA A 98 5.11 2.98 -18.10
CA ALA A 98 5.99 1.86 -17.77
C ALA A 98 5.46 0.54 -18.34
N ALA A 99 4.16 0.26 -18.19
CA ALA A 99 3.54 -0.95 -18.73
C ALA A 99 3.65 -1.02 -20.27
N TRP A 100 3.44 0.11 -20.93
CA TRP A 100 3.59 0.21 -22.39
C TRP A 100 5.05 -0.04 -22.82
N ALA A 101 6.00 0.66 -22.18
CA ALA A 101 7.42 0.53 -22.48
C ALA A 101 7.91 -0.91 -22.29
N VAL A 102 7.49 -1.57 -21.21
CA VAL A 102 7.84 -2.96 -20.91
C VAL A 102 7.23 -3.94 -21.94
N ALA A 103 6.01 -3.69 -22.39
CA ALA A 103 5.36 -4.55 -23.40
C ALA A 103 6.11 -4.57 -24.74
N GLY A 104 6.85 -3.50 -25.06
CA GLY A 104 7.69 -3.39 -26.24
C GLY A 104 9.10 -4.01 -26.11
N VAL A 105 9.50 -4.45 -24.90
CA VAL A 105 10.84 -5.00 -24.69
C VAL A 105 10.95 -6.43 -25.21
N ASP A 106 11.86 -6.65 -26.18
CA ASP A 106 12.21 -7.99 -26.60
C ASP A 106 13.26 -8.60 -25.66
N THR A 107 12.81 -9.48 -24.78
CA THR A 107 13.69 -10.21 -23.84
C THR A 107 14.46 -11.37 -24.48
N ARG A 108 14.15 -11.71 -25.75
CA ARG A 108 14.79 -12.81 -26.52
C ARG A 108 15.85 -12.31 -27.46
N ALA A 109 16.26 -11.04 -27.37
CA ALA A 109 17.17 -10.41 -28.31
C ALA A 109 18.41 -11.28 -28.56
N SER A 110 18.63 -11.61 -29.84
CA SER A 110 19.81 -12.36 -30.29
C SER A 110 21.08 -11.57 -30.01
N ALA A 111 22.24 -12.26 -29.94
CA ALA A 111 23.51 -11.63 -29.69
C ALA A 111 23.83 -10.46 -30.68
N LEU A 112 23.25 -10.52 -31.88
CA LEU A 112 23.40 -9.50 -32.91
C LEU A 112 22.64 -8.20 -32.58
N LEU A 113 21.48 -8.30 -31.94
CA LEU A 113 20.60 -7.17 -31.62
C LEU A 113 20.85 -6.56 -30.24
N ARG A 114 21.76 -7.14 -29.44
CA ARG A 114 22.07 -6.66 -28.07
C ARG A 114 22.51 -5.21 -27.97
N ARG A 115 22.96 -4.59 -29.07
CA ARG A 115 23.42 -3.19 -29.12
C ARG A 115 22.45 -2.26 -29.83
N THR A 116 21.33 -2.79 -30.34
CA THR A 116 20.32 -1.98 -31.05
C THR A 116 19.45 -1.28 -30.02
N ARG A 117 19.39 0.04 -30.05
CA ARG A 117 18.42 0.83 -29.28
C ARG A 117 17.21 1.05 -30.15
N THR A 118 16.06 0.63 -29.71
CA THR A 118 14.80 0.96 -30.37
C THR A 118 14.45 2.41 -30.04
N HIS A 119 14.62 3.31 -30.99
CA HIS A 119 14.18 4.71 -30.89
C HIS A 119 12.74 4.82 -31.38
N GLU A 120 11.81 4.20 -30.69
CA GLU A 120 10.40 4.47 -30.92
C GLU A 120 9.98 5.72 -30.12
N ALA A 121 9.28 6.64 -30.78
CA ALA A 121 8.66 7.77 -30.10
C ALA A 121 7.64 7.20 -29.10
N GLN A 122 7.84 7.46 -27.82
CA GLN A 122 6.89 7.03 -26.80
C GLN A 122 5.56 7.74 -27.02
N ALA A 123 4.50 6.97 -27.26
CA ALA A 123 3.15 7.53 -27.28
C ALA A 123 2.83 8.14 -25.91
N PRO A 124 2.41 9.40 -25.84
CA PRO A 124 2.02 10.01 -24.58
C PRO A 124 0.75 9.32 -24.09
N LEU A 125 0.85 8.59 -22.98
CA LEU A 125 -0.29 7.98 -22.29
C LEU A 125 -0.67 8.85 -21.11
N ASP A 126 -1.97 8.95 -20.84
CA ASP A 126 -2.46 9.63 -19.65
C ASP A 126 -2.05 8.89 -18.38
N ALA A 127 -1.66 9.65 -17.36
CA ALA A 127 -1.38 9.10 -16.05
C ALA A 127 -2.65 8.45 -15.46
N PRO A 128 -2.54 7.35 -14.70
CA PRO A 128 -3.70 6.75 -14.08
C PRO A 128 -4.37 7.70 -13.09
N GLU A 129 -5.70 7.64 -13.00
CA GLU A 129 -6.42 8.34 -11.94
C GLU A 129 -5.92 7.87 -10.57
N LEU A 130 -5.83 8.80 -9.60
CA LEU A 130 -5.33 8.53 -8.25
C LEU A 130 -6.00 7.30 -7.61
N ARG A 131 -7.30 7.13 -7.81
CA ARG A 131 -8.06 5.97 -7.31
C ARG A 131 -7.56 4.65 -7.91
N LEU A 132 -7.43 4.59 -9.22
CA LEU A 132 -6.97 3.39 -9.93
C LEU A 132 -5.51 3.08 -9.62
N ASP A 133 -4.70 4.12 -9.49
CA ASP A 133 -3.28 4.01 -9.17
C ASP A 133 -3.05 3.50 -7.74
N THR A 134 -3.82 4.03 -6.78
CA THR A 134 -3.83 3.51 -5.40
C THR A 134 -4.24 2.04 -5.34
N LEU A 135 -5.26 1.66 -6.12
CA LEU A 135 -5.69 0.26 -6.26
C LEU A 135 -4.59 -0.65 -6.80
N ALA A 136 -3.89 -0.17 -7.82
CA ALA A 136 -2.79 -0.90 -8.43
C ALA A 136 -1.64 -1.09 -7.43
N ASP A 137 -1.32 -0.06 -6.62
CA ASP A 137 -0.33 -0.16 -5.55
C ASP A 137 -0.69 -1.28 -4.56
N TYR A 138 -1.93 -1.30 -4.05
CA TYR A 138 -2.37 -2.35 -3.12
C TYR A 138 -2.31 -3.75 -3.72
N ARG A 139 -2.60 -3.90 -5.02
CA ARG A 139 -2.48 -5.19 -5.72
C ARG A 139 -1.02 -5.63 -5.88
N ALA A 140 -0.13 -4.69 -6.14
CA ALA A 140 1.27 -4.97 -6.42
C ALA A 140 2.13 -5.12 -5.17
N THR A 141 1.87 -4.33 -4.12
CA THR A 141 2.75 -4.21 -2.94
C THR A 141 2.05 -4.45 -1.61
N GLY A 142 0.72 -4.46 -1.59
CA GLY A 142 -0.09 -4.56 -0.38
C GLY A 142 -0.25 -3.24 0.39
N LEU A 143 0.26 -2.12 -0.13
CA LEU A 143 0.16 -0.78 0.46
C LEU A 143 0.18 0.29 -0.64
N SER A 144 -0.21 1.53 -0.32
CA SER A 144 0.02 2.68 -1.19
C SER A 144 0.58 3.85 -0.38
N LEU A 145 1.49 4.60 -1.01
CA LEU A 145 2.01 5.85 -0.49
C LEU A 145 1.30 7.08 -1.10
N LYS A 146 0.37 6.87 -2.02
CA LYS A 146 -0.32 7.94 -2.78
C LYS A 146 -1.58 8.41 -2.07
N ALA A 147 -2.43 7.47 -1.66
CA ALA A 147 -3.65 7.75 -0.92
C ALA A 147 -4.07 6.58 -0.05
N HIS A 148 -4.79 6.88 1.04
CA HIS A 148 -5.43 5.85 1.85
C HIS A 148 -6.79 5.47 1.25
N PRO A 149 -7.15 4.19 1.15
CA PRO A 149 -8.41 3.75 0.54
C PRO A 149 -9.66 4.40 1.14
N VAL A 150 -9.68 4.57 2.46
CA VAL A 150 -10.80 5.20 3.15
C VAL A 150 -10.92 6.69 2.78
N GLY A 151 -9.79 7.38 2.58
CA GLY A 151 -9.77 8.76 2.09
C GLY A 151 -10.45 8.91 0.73
N LEU A 152 -10.25 7.96 -0.19
CA LEU A 152 -10.93 7.94 -1.49
C LEU A 152 -12.44 7.71 -1.38
N LEU A 153 -12.90 7.11 -0.28
CA LEU A 153 -14.31 6.85 0.01
C LEU A 153 -14.93 7.91 0.93
N ARG A 154 -14.16 8.93 1.36
CA ARG A 154 -14.60 9.89 2.40
C ARG A 154 -15.90 10.60 2.04
N ALA A 155 -16.07 11.00 0.79
CA ALA A 155 -17.31 11.64 0.32
C ALA A 155 -18.52 10.71 0.50
N THR A 156 -18.39 9.44 0.14
CA THR A 156 -19.44 8.42 0.30
C THR A 156 -19.72 8.15 1.80
N LEU A 157 -18.66 7.99 2.59
CA LEU A 157 -18.77 7.71 4.03
C LEU A 157 -19.38 8.90 4.82
N SER A 158 -19.18 10.13 4.35
CA SER A 158 -19.83 11.31 4.92
C SER A 158 -21.34 11.24 4.85
N GLY A 159 -21.93 10.61 3.84
CA GLY A 159 -23.35 10.32 3.73
C GLY A 159 -23.88 9.46 4.89
N PHE A 160 -23.05 8.59 5.47
CA PHE A 160 -23.40 7.81 6.67
C PHE A 160 -23.09 8.56 7.99
N LYS A 161 -22.71 9.84 7.91
CA LYS A 161 -22.32 10.70 9.05
C LYS A 161 -21.13 10.13 9.85
N VAL A 162 -20.25 9.43 9.19
CA VAL A 162 -18.99 8.90 9.74
C VAL A 162 -17.97 10.03 9.88
N GLN A 163 -17.27 10.06 10.99
CA GLN A 163 -16.23 11.06 11.25
C GLN A 163 -14.82 10.43 11.11
N PRO A 164 -13.83 11.21 10.63
CA PRO A 164 -12.44 10.80 10.63
C PRO A 164 -11.91 10.54 12.06
N ALA A 165 -10.93 9.64 12.19
CA ALA A 165 -10.29 9.31 13.47
C ALA A 165 -9.73 10.56 14.17
N ALA A 166 -9.12 11.48 13.43
CA ALA A 166 -8.62 12.75 13.99
C ALA A 166 -9.72 13.60 14.64
N VAL A 167 -10.92 13.63 14.04
CA VAL A 167 -12.08 14.37 14.60
C VAL A 167 -12.61 13.66 15.84
N LEU A 168 -12.71 12.33 15.81
CA LEU A 168 -13.21 11.54 16.95
C LEU A 168 -12.30 11.67 18.18
N ARG A 169 -11.00 11.85 18.01
CA ARG A 169 -10.05 12.07 19.13
C ARG A 169 -10.41 13.27 19.98
N GLY A 170 -11.06 14.28 19.40
CA GLY A 170 -11.55 15.48 20.09
C GLY A 170 -12.94 15.33 20.72
N TYR A 171 -13.60 14.18 20.61
CA TYR A 171 -14.93 13.99 21.16
C TYR A 171 -14.88 13.83 22.69
N PRO A 172 -15.85 14.39 23.42
CA PRO A 172 -15.98 14.18 24.85
C PRO A 172 -16.46 12.77 25.17
N HIS A 173 -16.13 12.31 26.38
CA HIS A 173 -16.63 11.05 26.92
C HIS A 173 -18.16 10.96 26.86
N GLY A 174 -18.69 9.79 26.50
CA GLY A 174 -20.12 9.52 26.43
C GLY A 174 -20.84 9.99 25.16
N ARG A 175 -20.15 10.70 24.25
CA ARG A 175 -20.74 11.17 22.99
C ARG A 175 -21.01 10.02 22.03
N LEU A 176 -22.17 10.05 21.35
CA LEU A 176 -22.45 9.16 20.24
C LEU A 176 -21.48 9.45 19.08
N ALA A 177 -20.85 8.40 18.56
CA ALA A 177 -19.86 8.49 17.50
C ALA A 177 -20.06 7.41 16.44
N ARG A 178 -19.60 7.72 15.22
CA ARG A 178 -19.60 6.80 14.09
C ARG A 178 -18.21 6.83 13.47
N ALA A 179 -17.56 5.67 13.43
CA ALA A 179 -16.25 5.46 12.80
C ALA A 179 -16.40 4.49 11.64
N SER A 180 -15.60 4.67 10.60
CA SER A 180 -15.42 3.68 9.55
C SER A 180 -13.94 3.59 9.18
N GLY A 181 -13.46 2.39 8.99
CA GLY A 181 -12.06 2.17 8.64
C GLY A 181 -11.80 0.76 8.13
N LEU A 182 -10.63 0.59 7.55
CA LEU A 182 -10.10 -0.74 7.26
C LEU A 182 -9.85 -1.47 8.56
N VAL A 183 -10.28 -2.71 8.64
CA VAL A 183 -10.03 -3.53 9.83
C VAL A 183 -8.62 -4.07 9.74
N THR A 184 -7.72 -3.53 10.57
CA THR A 184 -6.31 -3.94 10.63
C THR A 184 -6.08 -5.05 11.63
N HIS A 185 -6.81 -5.04 12.75
CA HIS A 185 -6.69 -6.06 13.80
C HIS A 185 -8.06 -6.46 14.35
N ARG A 186 -8.20 -7.74 14.67
CA ARG A 186 -9.28 -8.32 15.48
C ARG A 186 -8.64 -9.22 16.52
N GLN A 187 -8.89 -8.94 17.79
CA GLN A 187 -8.33 -9.70 18.89
C GLN A 187 -9.44 -10.08 19.86
N ARG A 188 -9.44 -11.34 20.29
CA ARG A 188 -10.33 -11.86 21.33
C ARG A 188 -9.49 -12.51 22.42
N PRO A 189 -8.92 -11.71 23.35
CA PRO A 189 -8.12 -12.27 24.43
C PRO A 189 -8.95 -13.21 25.30
N GLU A 190 -8.39 -14.32 25.70
CA GLU A 190 -9.06 -15.28 26.60
C GLU A 190 -9.43 -14.66 27.95
N THR A 191 -8.61 -13.72 28.43
CA THR A 191 -8.81 -12.99 29.68
C THR A 191 -9.95 -11.96 29.61
N ALA A 192 -10.41 -11.57 28.42
CA ALA A 192 -11.40 -10.50 28.21
C ALA A 192 -12.86 -11.00 28.23
N LYS A 193 -13.13 -12.19 28.76
CA LYS A 193 -14.50 -12.74 28.93
C LYS A 193 -15.37 -12.63 27.67
N GLY A 194 -14.77 -12.83 26.49
CA GLY A 194 -15.47 -12.81 25.20
C GLY A 194 -15.62 -11.44 24.52
N VAL A 195 -15.05 -10.39 25.07
CA VAL A 195 -14.93 -9.08 24.42
C VAL A 195 -14.02 -9.19 23.20
N VAL A 196 -14.40 -8.54 22.09
CA VAL A 196 -13.56 -8.45 20.89
C VAL A 196 -13.08 -7.02 20.74
N PHE A 197 -11.77 -6.88 20.54
CA PHE A 197 -11.12 -5.62 20.21
C PHE A 197 -10.90 -5.55 18.69
N VAL A 198 -11.30 -4.44 18.10
CA VAL A 198 -11.12 -4.19 16.67
C VAL A 198 -10.38 -2.87 16.49
N THR A 199 -9.35 -2.86 15.65
CA THR A 199 -8.70 -1.62 15.25
C THR A 199 -9.14 -1.27 13.83
N LEU A 200 -9.72 -0.09 13.68
CA LEU A 200 -10.08 0.52 12.41
C LEU A 200 -9.03 1.56 12.03
N GLU A 201 -8.62 1.55 10.77
CA GLU A 201 -7.68 2.52 10.22
C GLU A 201 -8.35 3.34 9.12
N ASP A 202 -8.23 4.66 9.22
CA ASP A 202 -8.62 5.59 8.16
C ASP A 202 -7.43 6.47 7.74
N GLU A 203 -7.62 7.40 6.81
CA GLU A 203 -6.59 8.29 6.31
C GLU A 203 -6.02 9.27 7.34
N THR A 204 -6.64 9.37 8.52
CA THR A 204 -6.24 10.30 9.59
C THR A 204 -5.71 9.59 10.83
N GLY A 205 -5.75 8.26 10.84
CA GLY A 205 -5.24 7.41 11.91
C GLY A 205 -6.12 6.22 12.23
N HIS A 206 -6.09 5.76 13.47
CA HIS A 206 -6.83 4.58 13.88
C HIS A 206 -7.80 4.86 15.04
N VAL A 207 -8.85 4.04 15.10
CA VAL A 207 -9.87 4.01 16.15
C VAL A 207 -9.89 2.62 16.75
N ASN A 208 -9.68 2.53 18.05
CA ASN A 208 -9.86 1.30 18.80
C ASN A 208 -11.33 1.11 19.15
N VAL A 209 -11.88 -0.04 18.84
CA VAL A 209 -13.28 -0.40 19.05
C VAL A 209 -13.37 -1.54 20.05
N ILE A 210 -14.26 -1.40 21.02
CA ILE A 210 -14.62 -2.46 21.97
C ILE A 210 -15.99 -3.01 21.58
N VAL A 211 -16.04 -4.31 21.28
CA VAL A 211 -17.26 -5.03 20.95
C VAL A 211 -17.61 -6.00 22.08
N TRP A 212 -18.62 -5.69 22.83
CA TRP A 212 -19.09 -6.54 23.93
C TRP A 212 -19.67 -7.85 23.43
N PRO A 213 -19.65 -8.94 24.24
CA PRO A 213 -20.08 -10.27 23.81
C PRO A 213 -21.47 -10.31 23.20
N ALA A 214 -22.44 -9.58 23.76
CA ALA A 214 -23.82 -9.53 23.25
C ALA A 214 -23.85 -8.96 21.81
N VAL A 215 -23.11 -7.87 21.53
CA VAL A 215 -23.03 -7.27 20.20
C VAL A 215 -22.23 -8.18 19.26
N ALA A 216 -21.14 -8.78 19.73
CA ALA A 216 -20.31 -9.70 18.95
C ALA A 216 -21.10 -10.95 18.51
N GLN A 217 -21.98 -11.47 19.37
CA GLN A 217 -22.83 -12.62 19.04
C GLN A 217 -23.94 -12.24 18.08
N ALA A 218 -24.66 -11.14 18.36
CA ALA A 218 -25.77 -10.69 17.53
C ALA A 218 -25.34 -10.23 16.12
N GLN A 219 -24.14 -9.69 16.00
CA GLN A 219 -23.61 -9.13 14.75
C GLN A 219 -22.31 -9.79 14.31
N ARG A 220 -22.28 -11.12 14.44
CA ARG A 220 -21.09 -11.93 14.17
C ARG A 220 -20.57 -11.79 12.72
N GLN A 221 -21.47 -11.76 11.74
CA GLN A 221 -21.09 -11.71 10.34
C GLN A 221 -20.35 -10.40 9.98
N PRO A 222 -20.91 -9.20 10.22
CA PRO A 222 -20.16 -7.97 9.96
C PRO A 222 -18.88 -7.88 10.81
N LEU A 223 -18.89 -8.37 12.04
CA LEU A 223 -17.70 -8.36 12.89
C LEU A 223 -16.53 -9.18 12.30
N LEU A 224 -16.79 -10.34 11.70
CA LEU A 224 -15.74 -11.26 11.23
C LEU A 224 -15.40 -11.07 9.75
N ALA A 225 -16.37 -10.72 8.90
CA ALA A 225 -16.19 -10.70 7.46
C ALA A 225 -15.76 -9.34 6.89
N SER A 226 -16.05 -8.24 7.58
CA SER A 226 -15.82 -6.89 7.05
C SER A 226 -14.34 -6.60 6.87
N ARG A 227 -13.96 -6.07 5.71
CA ARG A 227 -12.68 -5.40 5.48
C ARG A 227 -12.79 -3.90 5.73
N LEU A 228 -13.92 -3.30 5.38
CA LEU A 228 -14.29 -1.94 5.74
C LEU A 228 -15.49 -2.03 6.68
N LEU A 229 -15.26 -1.72 7.95
CA LEU A 229 -16.27 -1.80 8.99
C LEU A 229 -16.70 -0.41 9.44
N THR A 230 -17.99 -0.16 9.45
CA THR A 230 -18.57 1.02 10.08
C THR A 230 -19.16 0.64 11.43
N VAL A 231 -18.79 1.40 12.45
CA VAL A 231 -19.19 1.18 13.84
C VAL A 231 -19.95 2.38 14.35
N TYR A 232 -21.13 2.12 14.89
CA TYR A 232 -21.97 3.08 15.60
C TYR A 232 -21.89 2.77 17.09
N GLY A 233 -21.55 3.76 17.90
CA GLY A 233 -21.34 3.48 19.32
C GLY A 233 -21.21 4.73 20.17
N VAL A 234 -20.64 4.55 21.35
CA VAL A 234 -20.37 5.59 22.34
C VAL A 234 -18.87 5.77 22.47
N TRP A 235 -18.42 6.99 22.31
CA TRP A 235 -17.02 7.35 22.51
C TRP A 235 -16.71 7.41 24.00
N GLN A 236 -15.66 6.72 24.41
CA GLN A 236 -15.20 6.70 25.79
C GLN A 236 -13.75 7.21 25.87
N CYS A 237 -13.52 8.00 26.90
CA CYS A 237 -12.20 8.54 27.24
C CYS A 237 -11.89 8.16 28.69
N GLU A 238 -10.79 7.45 28.92
CA GLU A 238 -10.27 7.08 30.24
C GLU A 238 -8.79 7.47 30.29
N GLY A 239 -8.49 8.59 30.92
CA GLY A 239 -7.16 9.18 30.87
C GLY A 239 -6.78 9.52 29.41
N GLU A 240 -5.68 8.96 28.93
CA GLU A 240 -5.24 9.13 27.54
C GLU A 240 -5.84 8.09 26.59
N VAL A 241 -6.45 7.03 27.11
CA VAL A 241 -7.02 5.95 26.32
C VAL A 241 -8.38 6.40 25.76
N ARG A 242 -8.54 6.22 24.46
CA ARG A 242 -9.78 6.53 23.73
C ARG A 242 -10.22 5.33 22.93
N HIS A 243 -11.52 5.00 23.06
CA HIS A 243 -12.10 3.90 22.30
C HIS A 243 -13.59 4.14 22.00
N LEU A 244 -14.07 3.45 20.98
CA LEU A 244 -15.47 3.44 20.58
C LEU A 244 -16.12 2.15 21.07
N VAL A 245 -17.06 2.25 22.01
CA VAL A 245 -17.84 1.09 22.45
C VAL A 245 -18.96 0.85 21.45
N ALA A 246 -18.88 -0.26 20.74
CA ALA A 246 -19.78 -0.60 19.66
C ALA A 246 -21.19 -0.94 20.17
N ARG A 247 -22.20 -0.42 19.46
CA ARG A 247 -23.63 -0.79 19.59
C ARG A 247 -24.15 -1.45 18.31
N ARG A 248 -23.69 -0.96 17.14
CA ARG A 248 -24.05 -1.47 15.82
C ARG A 248 -22.83 -1.53 14.93
N LEU A 249 -22.72 -2.63 14.18
CA LEU A 249 -21.69 -2.88 13.19
C LEU A 249 -22.33 -2.98 11.80
N GLU A 250 -21.69 -2.42 10.79
CA GLU A 250 -22.16 -2.46 9.42
C GLU A 250 -21.00 -2.73 8.46
N ASP A 251 -21.16 -3.76 7.62
CA ASP A 251 -20.17 -4.13 6.63
C ASP A 251 -20.30 -3.27 5.38
N HIS A 252 -19.31 -2.42 5.16
CA HIS A 252 -19.19 -1.59 3.96
C HIS A 252 -18.10 -2.07 3.00
N SER A 253 -17.64 -3.32 3.13
CA SER A 253 -16.59 -3.90 2.28
C SER A 253 -16.88 -3.82 0.78
N ALA A 254 -18.18 -3.78 0.41
CA ALA A 254 -18.60 -3.60 -0.98
C ALA A 254 -18.14 -2.26 -1.58
N LEU A 255 -17.94 -1.21 -0.76
CA LEU A 255 -17.40 0.08 -1.20
C LEU A 255 -15.94 -0.03 -1.61
N LEU A 256 -15.23 -1.05 -1.11
CA LEU A 256 -13.88 -1.41 -1.53
C LEU A 256 -13.87 -2.29 -2.79
N ALA A 257 -15.02 -2.54 -3.42
CA ALA A 257 -15.11 -3.36 -4.63
C ALA A 257 -14.13 -2.83 -5.69
N GLY A 258 -13.17 -3.68 -6.04
CA GLY A 258 -12.01 -3.29 -6.85
C GLY A 258 -10.74 -2.98 -6.04
N LEU A 259 -10.83 -2.79 -4.69
CA LEU A 259 -9.69 -2.74 -3.79
C LEU A 259 -9.47 -4.16 -3.23
N ALA A 260 -8.70 -5.01 -3.91
CA ALA A 260 -8.32 -6.32 -3.40
C ALA A 260 -7.29 -6.15 -2.26
N THR A 261 -7.73 -5.63 -1.11
CA THR A 261 -6.92 -5.62 0.11
C THR A 261 -7.02 -6.98 0.77
N ARG A 262 -5.93 -7.75 0.78
CA ARG A 262 -5.83 -8.92 1.67
C ARG A 262 -5.55 -8.39 3.09
N SER A 263 -6.47 -8.58 4.03
CA SER A 263 -6.16 -8.42 5.44
C SER A 263 -5.08 -9.45 5.82
N ARG A 264 -4.02 -9.02 6.49
CA ARG A 264 -3.08 -9.94 7.13
C ARG A 264 -3.74 -10.41 8.42
N ASP A 265 -4.36 -11.58 8.38
CA ASP A 265 -4.76 -12.27 9.59
C ASP A 265 -3.49 -12.87 10.22
N PHE A 266 -3.02 -12.31 11.31
CA PHE A 266 -2.04 -12.95 12.17
C PHE A 266 -2.79 -13.97 13.01
N ARG A 267 -2.38 -15.24 12.88
CA ARG A 267 -2.76 -16.30 13.80
C ARG A 267 -2.01 -16.15 15.12
#